data_d643e2af0494ef0911538504814daf3d
#
_entry.id   d643e2af0494ef0911538504814daf3d
#
_cell.length_a   1.000
_cell.length_b   1.000
_cell.length_c   1.000
_cell.angle_alpha   90.00
_cell.angle_beta   90.00
_cell.angle_gamma   90.00
#
_symmetry.space_group_name_H-M   'P 1'
#
loop_
_entity.id
_entity.type
_entity.pdbx_description
1 polymer ?
#
loop_
_entity_poly.entity_id
_entity_poly.type
_entity_poly.pdbx_seq_one_letter_code
_entity_poly.pdbx_strand_id
1 'polypeptide(L)'
;MAGVAKIGTVGEERFVVSEQHLIDFAHSGMPQILCTPWLVWFLEHAARNAMLPLLEPGESTVGVVINLEHMAATPLGAQVVCCARVIYADGPLISFQFEAHDEHEKIAHGTHKLRVIQAARLAKKVAGNFRPPDLGGISGDTIV
;
A
#
# COMPACT_ATOMS: atom_id res chain seq x y z
N MET A 1 18.72 -7.12 -5.23
CA MET A 1 18.29 -7.79 -3.98
C MET A 1 19.39 -8.68 -3.45
N ALA A 2 19.57 -8.64 -2.16
CA ALA A 2 20.53 -9.51 -1.45
C ALA A 2 19.88 -10.88 -1.19
N GLY A 3 19.65 -11.64 -2.24
CA GLY A 3 19.01 -12.96 -2.17
C GLY A 3 17.57 -12.96 -2.68
N VAL A 4 16.85 -14.02 -2.37
CA VAL A 4 15.46 -14.24 -2.80
C VAL A 4 14.54 -14.05 -1.60
N ALA A 5 13.40 -13.41 -1.82
CA ALA A 5 12.37 -13.28 -0.79
C ALA A 5 11.84 -14.66 -0.42
N LYS A 6 11.91 -15.01 0.86
CA LYS A 6 11.45 -16.32 1.34
C LYS A 6 9.95 -16.30 1.57
N ILE A 7 9.26 -17.31 1.05
CA ILE A 7 7.84 -17.53 1.31
C ILE A 7 7.64 -17.66 2.83
N GLY A 8 6.64 -16.96 3.36
CA GLY A 8 6.35 -16.92 4.77
C GLY A 8 6.97 -15.76 5.54
N THR A 9 7.88 -15.00 4.91
CA THR A 9 8.43 -13.78 5.52
C THR A 9 7.29 -12.78 5.78
N VAL A 10 7.27 -12.20 6.97
CA VAL A 10 6.22 -11.25 7.40
C VAL A 10 6.83 -9.88 7.66
N GLY A 11 6.17 -8.86 7.14
CA GLY A 11 6.40 -7.48 7.53
C GLY A 11 5.17 -6.94 8.24
N GLU A 12 5.39 -6.03 9.18
CA GLU A 12 4.31 -5.39 9.95
C GLU A 12 4.43 -3.87 9.88
N GLU A 13 3.28 -3.23 10.02
CA GLU A 13 3.16 -1.80 10.25
C GLU A 13 2.03 -1.56 11.24
N ARG A 14 2.25 -0.68 12.21
CA ARG A 14 1.27 -0.39 13.26
C ARG A 14 0.96 1.09 13.27
N PHE A 15 -0.30 1.41 13.50
CA PHE A 15 -0.70 2.82 13.64
C PHE A 15 -1.92 2.96 14.53
N VAL A 16 -2.12 4.19 15.01
CA VAL A 16 -3.33 4.61 15.70
C VAL A 16 -4.14 5.45 14.72
N VAL A 17 -5.42 5.15 14.56
CA VAL A 17 -6.29 5.91 13.68
C VAL A 17 -6.37 7.36 14.19
N SER A 18 -5.86 8.30 13.42
CA SER A 18 -5.90 9.73 13.71
C SER A 18 -6.87 10.45 12.78
N GLU A 19 -7.07 11.75 12.99
CA GLU A 19 -8.04 12.52 12.19
C GLU A 19 -7.74 12.48 10.70
N GLN A 20 -6.46 12.50 10.31
CA GLN A 20 -6.09 12.45 8.88
C GLN A 20 -6.45 11.11 8.21
N HIS A 21 -6.66 10.06 8.99
CA HIS A 21 -6.97 8.72 8.47
C HIS A 21 -8.46 8.47 8.29
N LEU A 22 -9.30 9.41 8.66
CA LEU A 22 -10.76 9.25 8.63
C LEU A 22 -11.33 9.47 7.23
N ILE A 23 -12.49 8.88 7.00
CA ILE A 23 -13.30 9.21 5.82
C ILE A 23 -13.57 10.72 5.82
N ASP A 24 -13.60 11.33 4.63
CA ASP A 24 -13.78 12.78 4.48
C ASP A 24 -15.22 13.17 4.14
N PHE A 25 -16.12 12.20 4.05
CA PHE A 25 -17.55 12.41 3.80
C PHE A 25 -18.39 12.08 5.03
N ALA A 26 -17.85 12.36 6.22
CA ALA A 26 -18.49 12.06 7.49
C ALA A 26 -19.59 13.10 7.84
N HIS A 27 -20.59 13.22 7.00
CA HIS A 27 -21.79 14.02 7.25
C HIS A 27 -23.01 13.12 7.29
N SER A 28 -24.15 13.66 7.70
CA SER A 28 -25.40 12.89 7.78
C SER A 28 -25.35 11.71 8.76
N GLY A 29 -24.64 11.88 9.88
CA GLY A 29 -24.61 10.86 10.93
C GLY A 29 -23.55 9.78 10.76
N MET A 30 -22.69 9.88 9.75
CA MET A 30 -21.59 8.93 9.58
C MET A 30 -20.59 9.04 10.73
N PRO A 31 -20.17 7.92 11.33
CA PRO A 31 -19.14 7.93 12.37
C PRO A 31 -17.76 8.24 11.82
N GLN A 32 -16.85 8.63 12.70
CA GLN A 32 -15.44 8.87 12.37
C GLN A 32 -14.69 7.56 12.32
N ILE A 33 -14.46 7.05 11.13
CA ILE A 33 -13.85 5.74 10.90
C ILE A 33 -12.70 5.82 9.91
N LEU A 34 -11.77 4.86 10.02
CA LEU A 34 -10.62 4.70 9.13
C LEU A 34 -11.08 4.56 7.68
N CYS A 35 -10.53 5.39 6.79
CA CYS A 35 -10.79 5.27 5.36
C CYS A 35 -9.93 4.18 4.70
N THR A 36 -10.45 3.59 3.63
CA THR A 36 -9.76 2.51 2.91
C THR A 36 -8.42 2.94 2.30
N PRO A 37 -8.29 4.11 1.67
CA PRO A 37 -6.99 4.51 1.11
C PRO A 37 -5.85 4.57 2.12
N TRP A 38 -6.10 5.06 3.33
CA TRP A 38 -5.08 5.08 4.37
C TRP A 38 -4.72 3.69 4.85
N LEU A 39 -5.70 2.79 4.97
CA LEU A 39 -5.43 1.40 5.31
C LEU A 39 -4.51 0.75 4.27
N VAL A 40 -4.77 0.96 3.00
CA VAL A 40 -3.93 0.49 1.90
C VAL A 40 -2.51 1.04 2.04
N TRP A 41 -2.35 2.31 2.37
CA TRP A 41 -1.05 2.94 2.56
C TRP A 41 -0.22 2.20 3.62
N PHE A 42 -0.82 1.89 4.77
CA PHE A 42 -0.15 1.16 5.84
C PHE A 42 0.15 -0.30 5.49
N LEU A 43 -0.76 -0.97 4.79
CA LEU A 43 -0.55 -2.33 4.32
C LEU A 43 0.60 -2.40 3.30
N GLU A 44 0.69 -1.44 2.41
CA GLU A 44 1.81 -1.35 1.46
C GLU A 44 3.13 -1.15 2.18
N HIS A 45 3.16 -0.37 3.26
CA HIS A 45 4.35 -0.22 4.09
C HIS A 45 4.70 -1.50 4.84
N ALA A 46 3.72 -2.28 5.27
CA ALA A 46 3.96 -3.59 5.87
C ALA A 46 4.70 -4.52 4.89
N ALA A 47 4.27 -4.55 3.63
CA ALA A 47 4.94 -5.33 2.59
C ALA A 47 6.36 -4.83 2.34
N ARG A 48 6.54 -3.51 2.26
CA ARG A 48 7.87 -2.92 2.12
C ARG A 48 8.78 -3.31 3.29
N ASN A 49 8.27 -3.29 4.52
CA ASN A 49 9.04 -3.68 5.70
C ASN A 49 9.56 -5.11 5.61
N ALA A 50 8.78 -6.02 5.03
CA ALA A 50 9.22 -7.40 4.79
C ALA A 50 10.42 -7.46 3.83
N MET A 51 10.52 -6.51 2.92
CA MET A 51 11.58 -6.47 1.90
C MET A 51 12.83 -5.72 2.33
N LEU A 52 12.74 -4.81 3.32
CA LEU A 52 13.86 -3.95 3.71
C LEU A 52 15.18 -4.70 3.94
N PRO A 53 15.20 -5.88 4.61
CA PRO A 53 16.45 -6.61 4.80
C PRO A 53 17.10 -7.12 3.53
N LEU A 54 16.35 -7.21 2.43
CA LEU A 54 16.85 -7.71 1.14
C LEU A 54 17.22 -6.61 0.16
N LEU A 55 16.83 -5.37 0.43
CA LEU A 55 17.11 -4.24 -0.45
C LEU A 55 18.57 -3.83 -0.32
N GLU A 56 19.25 -3.71 -1.47
CA GLU A 56 20.59 -3.17 -1.57
C GLU A 56 20.54 -1.65 -1.75
N PRO A 57 21.67 -0.93 -1.51
CA PRO A 57 21.72 0.50 -1.76
C PRO A 57 21.24 0.84 -3.18
N GLY A 58 20.36 1.82 -3.29
CA GLY A 58 19.78 2.23 -4.57
C GLY A 58 18.53 1.47 -4.98
N GLU A 59 18.18 0.41 -4.26
CA GLU A 59 16.94 -0.33 -4.51
C GLU A 59 15.78 0.20 -3.66
N SER A 60 14.58 0.08 -4.20
CA SER A 60 13.34 0.41 -3.50
C SER A 60 12.21 -0.48 -4.01
N THR A 61 11.01 -0.25 -3.52
CA THR A 61 9.83 -1.03 -3.91
C THR A 61 8.74 -0.11 -4.42
N VAL A 62 7.98 -0.59 -5.40
CA VAL A 62 6.76 0.08 -5.87
C VAL A 62 5.62 -0.93 -5.87
N GLY A 63 4.41 -0.50 -5.51
CA GLY A 63 3.21 -1.33 -5.58
C GLY A 63 2.79 -1.53 -7.03
N VAL A 64 2.33 -2.73 -7.36
CA VAL A 64 1.90 -3.10 -8.71
C VAL A 64 0.43 -3.51 -8.73
N VAL A 65 0.02 -4.34 -7.76
CA VAL A 65 -1.36 -4.83 -7.66
C VAL A 65 -1.79 -4.79 -6.20
N ILE A 66 -2.99 -4.33 -5.96
CA ILE A 66 -3.65 -4.43 -4.65
C ILE A 66 -5.07 -4.92 -4.86
N ASN A 67 -5.44 -5.93 -4.10
CA ASN A 67 -6.77 -6.50 -4.05
C ASN A 67 -7.15 -6.63 -2.58
N LEU A 68 -8.05 -5.79 -2.10
CA LEU A 68 -8.33 -5.68 -0.68
C LEU A 68 -9.83 -5.68 -0.41
N GLU A 69 -10.24 -6.45 0.60
CA GLU A 69 -11.55 -6.34 1.21
C GLU A 69 -11.41 -5.65 2.57
N HIS A 70 -12.05 -4.51 2.74
CA HIS A 70 -12.12 -3.78 3.99
C HIS A 70 -13.44 -4.13 4.67
N MET A 71 -13.39 -5.08 5.59
CA MET A 71 -14.55 -5.81 6.09
C MET A 71 -15.21 -5.19 7.31
N ALA A 72 -14.48 -4.40 8.09
CA ALA A 72 -15.00 -3.84 9.34
C ALA A 72 -14.48 -2.43 9.55
N ALA A 73 -15.34 -1.57 10.11
CA ALA A 73 -15.02 -0.19 10.43
C ALA A 73 -14.15 -0.11 11.69
N THR A 74 -13.19 0.79 11.69
CA THR A 74 -12.31 1.04 12.84
C THR A 74 -12.41 2.50 13.26
N PRO A 75 -12.76 2.79 14.52
CA PRO A 75 -12.98 4.16 14.95
C PRO A 75 -11.69 4.93 15.20
N LEU A 76 -11.83 6.27 15.24
CA LEU A 76 -10.77 7.17 15.67
C LEU A 76 -10.20 6.73 17.01
N GLY A 77 -8.87 6.70 17.13
CA GLY A 77 -8.18 6.33 18.36
C GLY A 77 -7.85 4.85 18.50
N ALA A 78 -8.42 3.99 17.69
CA ALA A 78 -8.12 2.55 17.74
C ALA A 78 -6.74 2.24 17.18
N GLN A 79 -6.12 1.18 17.69
CA GLN A 79 -4.84 0.68 17.19
C GLN A 79 -5.08 -0.35 16.10
N VAL A 80 -4.28 -0.28 15.05
CA VAL A 80 -4.34 -1.20 13.91
C VAL A 80 -2.98 -1.82 13.68
N VAL A 81 -2.96 -3.14 13.44
CA VAL A 81 -1.78 -3.89 13.04
C VAL A 81 -1.99 -4.40 11.63
N CYS A 82 -1.08 -4.00 10.74
CA CYS A 82 -1.07 -4.45 9.35
C CYS A 82 0.04 -5.48 9.18
N CYS A 83 -0.27 -6.59 8.55
CA CYS A 83 0.68 -7.67 8.25
C CYS A 83 0.68 -7.98 6.78
N ALA A 84 1.87 -8.17 6.22
CA ALA A 84 2.08 -8.65 4.86
C ALA A 84 2.98 -9.88 4.90
N ARG A 85 2.52 -10.98 4.32
CA ARG A 85 3.25 -12.25 4.27
C ARG A 85 3.60 -12.58 2.84
N VAL A 86 4.86 -12.87 2.56
CA VAL A 86 5.30 -13.32 1.24
C VAL A 86 4.67 -14.67 0.93
N ILE A 87 3.96 -14.76 -0.18
CA ILE A 87 3.33 -16.01 -0.66
C ILE A 87 3.95 -16.52 -1.96
N TYR A 88 4.63 -15.66 -2.71
CA TYR A 88 5.29 -16.04 -3.96
C TYR A 88 6.33 -15.00 -4.34
N ALA A 89 7.40 -15.43 -5.00
CA ALA A 89 8.42 -14.53 -5.52
C ALA A 89 8.84 -14.99 -6.92
N ASP A 90 8.84 -14.05 -7.86
CA ASP A 90 9.28 -14.26 -9.24
C ASP A 90 10.25 -13.13 -9.60
N GLY A 91 11.54 -13.37 -9.34
CA GLY A 91 12.56 -12.34 -9.50
C GLY A 91 12.24 -11.11 -8.65
N PRO A 92 12.17 -9.92 -9.27
CA PRO A 92 11.87 -8.68 -8.53
C PRO A 92 10.39 -8.50 -8.18
N LEU A 93 9.51 -9.39 -8.63
CA LEU A 93 8.08 -9.31 -8.41
C LEU A 93 7.69 -10.22 -7.24
N ILE A 94 7.24 -9.62 -6.15
CA ILE A 94 6.94 -10.33 -4.91
C ILE A 94 5.45 -10.22 -4.61
N SER A 95 4.80 -11.35 -4.33
CA SER A 95 3.38 -11.41 -3.99
C SER A 95 3.20 -11.64 -2.48
N PHE A 96 2.21 -10.96 -1.93
CA PHE A 96 1.91 -10.97 -0.50
C PHE A 96 0.46 -11.27 -0.24
N GLN A 97 0.20 -11.85 0.91
CA GLN A 97 -1.10 -11.86 1.55
C GLN A 97 -1.13 -10.74 2.58
N PHE A 98 -2.19 -9.93 2.55
CA PHE A 98 -2.43 -8.86 3.49
C PHE A 98 -3.45 -9.25 4.55
N GLU A 99 -3.21 -8.83 5.78
CA GLU A 99 -4.20 -8.85 6.87
C GLU A 99 -4.04 -7.59 7.71
N ALA A 100 -5.15 -7.05 8.18
CA ALA A 100 -5.16 -5.98 9.16
C ALA A 100 -6.15 -6.29 10.26
N HIS A 101 -5.77 -5.99 11.50
CA HIS A 101 -6.58 -6.22 12.70
C HIS A 101 -6.60 -4.95 13.53
N ASP A 102 -7.75 -4.64 14.10
CA ASP A 102 -7.82 -3.70 15.22
C ASP A 102 -7.79 -4.49 16.53
N GLU A 103 -8.18 -3.85 17.64
CA GLU A 103 -8.13 -4.48 18.97
C GLU A 103 -9.20 -5.55 19.17
N HIS A 104 -10.17 -5.64 18.26
CA HIS A 104 -11.34 -6.50 18.40
C HIS A 104 -11.45 -7.57 17.32
N GLU A 105 -11.03 -7.28 16.09
CA GLU A 105 -11.30 -8.17 14.96
C GLU A 105 -10.37 -7.94 13.79
N LYS A 106 -10.39 -8.87 12.85
CA LYS A 106 -9.79 -8.67 11.54
C LYS A 106 -10.63 -7.66 10.77
N ILE A 107 -10.01 -6.57 10.34
CA ILE A 107 -10.72 -5.49 9.62
C ILE A 107 -10.53 -5.55 8.11
N ALA A 108 -9.49 -6.23 7.64
CA ALA A 108 -9.22 -6.34 6.21
C ALA A 108 -8.37 -7.54 5.88
N HIS A 109 -8.51 -8.04 4.66
CA HIS A 109 -7.60 -9.03 4.07
C HIS A 109 -7.53 -8.85 2.56
N GLY A 110 -6.48 -9.39 1.96
CA GLY A 110 -6.33 -9.31 0.52
C GLY A 110 -4.98 -9.79 0.04
N THR A 111 -4.64 -9.41 -1.18
CA THR A 111 -3.38 -9.76 -1.83
C THR A 111 -2.72 -8.52 -2.41
N HIS A 112 -1.42 -8.60 -2.61
CA HIS A 112 -0.61 -7.49 -3.08
C HIS A 112 0.58 -8.01 -3.87
N LYS A 113 0.99 -7.25 -4.89
CA LYS A 113 2.27 -7.45 -5.55
C LYS A 113 3.05 -6.16 -5.52
N LEU A 114 4.33 -6.26 -5.19
CA LEU A 114 5.27 -5.16 -5.35
C LEU A 114 6.39 -5.57 -6.29
N ARG A 115 7.06 -4.58 -6.83
CA ARG A 115 8.26 -4.79 -7.63
C ARG A 115 9.44 -4.10 -6.97
N VAL A 116 10.55 -4.81 -6.84
CA VAL A 116 11.82 -4.21 -6.44
C VAL A 116 12.41 -3.51 -7.66
N ILE A 117 12.78 -2.24 -7.50
CA ILE A 117 13.27 -1.41 -8.60
C ILE A 117 14.59 -0.73 -8.24
N GLN A 118 15.30 -0.29 -9.28
CA GLN A 118 16.44 0.60 -9.12
C GLN A 118 15.94 2.04 -9.12
N ALA A 119 16.09 2.74 -8.00
CA ALA A 119 15.55 4.09 -7.84
C ALA A 119 16.09 5.05 -8.90
N ALA A 120 17.39 4.99 -9.20
CA ALA A 120 18.01 5.86 -10.21
C ALA A 120 17.46 5.59 -11.62
N ARG A 121 17.24 4.31 -11.97
CA ARG A 121 16.67 3.93 -13.27
C ARG A 121 15.24 4.44 -13.39
N LEU A 122 14.44 4.25 -12.34
CA LEU A 122 13.06 4.73 -12.33
C LEU A 122 13.00 6.26 -12.43
N ALA A 123 13.84 6.97 -11.68
CA ALA A 123 13.90 8.43 -11.72
C ALA A 123 14.24 8.93 -13.13
N LYS A 124 15.20 8.29 -13.80
CA LYS A 124 15.59 8.63 -15.16
C LYS A 124 14.46 8.40 -16.16
N LYS A 125 13.76 7.28 -16.03
CA LYS A 125 12.61 6.95 -16.90
C LYS A 125 11.48 7.97 -16.71
N VAL A 126 11.15 8.31 -15.48
CA VAL A 126 10.10 9.28 -15.18
C VAL A 126 10.46 10.66 -15.72
N ALA A 127 11.70 11.12 -15.53
CA ALA A 127 12.16 12.40 -16.06
C ALA A 127 12.13 12.44 -17.59
N GLY A 128 12.53 11.34 -18.26
CA GLY A 128 12.54 11.24 -19.72
C GLY A 128 11.14 11.17 -20.33
N ASN A 129 10.17 10.67 -19.60
CA ASN A 129 8.79 10.51 -20.06
C ASN A 129 7.86 11.65 -19.63
N PHE A 130 8.34 12.54 -18.75
CA PHE A 130 7.50 13.62 -18.26
C PHE A 130 7.18 14.60 -19.36
N ARG A 131 5.88 14.92 -19.52
CA ARG A 131 5.37 15.97 -20.38
C ARG A 131 4.34 16.76 -19.59
N PRO A 132 4.42 18.12 -19.61
CA PRO A 132 3.35 18.92 -19.02
C PRO A 132 2.00 18.58 -19.70
N PRO A 133 0.89 18.53 -18.93
CA PRO A 133 -0.40 18.24 -19.51
C PRO A 133 -0.82 19.35 -20.49
N ASP A 134 -1.35 18.95 -21.65
CA ASP A 134 -1.98 19.87 -22.59
C ASP A 134 -3.45 20.03 -22.20
N LEU A 135 -3.74 21.00 -21.37
CA LEU A 135 -5.09 21.24 -20.88
C LEU A 135 -6.03 21.81 -21.94
N GLY A 136 -5.46 22.38 -23.02
CA GLY A 136 -6.26 22.93 -24.12
C GLY A 136 -6.96 21.86 -24.96
N GLY A 137 -6.43 20.63 -24.97
CA GLY A 137 -7.02 19.51 -25.68
C GLY A 137 -7.94 18.62 -24.83
N ILE A 138 -8.07 18.90 -23.54
CA ILE A 138 -8.88 18.11 -22.64
C ILE A 138 -10.29 18.68 -22.57
N SER A 139 -11.27 17.95 -23.10
CA SER A 139 -12.69 18.26 -22.91
C SER A 139 -13.23 17.47 -21.71
N GLY A 140 -14.36 17.90 -21.15
CA GLY A 140 -15.02 17.18 -20.06
C GLY A 140 -15.40 15.74 -20.42
N ASP A 141 -15.54 15.46 -21.70
CA ASP A 141 -15.93 14.13 -22.20
C ASP A 141 -14.78 13.12 -22.19
N THR A 142 -13.55 13.56 -22.07
CA THR A 142 -12.37 12.70 -22.09
C THR A 142 -11.88 12.30 -20.72
N ILE A 143 -12.50 12.83 -19.68
CA ILE A 143 -12.18 12.51 -18.29
C ILE A 143 -13.13 11.43 -17.80
N VAL A 144 -12.72 10.22 -17.90
CA VAL A 144 -13.50 9.07 -17.44
C VAL A 144 -12.68 8.25 -16.47
#